data_f6c38eb5d45cbbd6f832622710c86e2c
#
_entry.id   f6c38eb5d45cbbd6f832622710c86e2c
#
_cell.length_a   1.000
_cell.length_b   1.000
_cell.length_c   1.000
_cell.angle_alpha   90.00
_cell.angle_beta   90.00
_cell.angle_gamma   90.00
#
_symmetry.space_group_name_H-M   'P 1'
#
loop_
_entity.id
_entity.type
_entity.pdbx_description
1 polymer ?
#
loop_
_entity_poly.entity_id
_entity_poly.type
_entity_poly.pdbx_seq_one_letter_code
_entity_poly.pdbx_strand_id
1 'polypeptide(L)'
;MPLAVVLILLVVGSLLFHLLSPWTFTELASNWGMVDFTVDITLYVTGFVFVAVNLFMAYCVIRFRYRKGQRSTYEPENKKLETWLTTLTAIGVAAMLAPGLFVWAKFVEVPDEAHVVEAVGQQWHWSYRLPGEDGELGEVDAERISADNPFGMDPDDPNGRDDILVHSAEIHVPVDQPVKFLLRSKDVLHNFTVAQFRVKMDLVPGMQTYLWLTPTRTGRFEVLCEELCGIGHHTMRGAVIVDEPDDYEAWLAKQTSFAAQMSKPAGNAAVGAAQYGVCAACHGQQGEGIAAMNAPKLTGQSAWYLKRQIMNYKNGLRGTQEGDTFGRQMVGMVATLADEQAVDNVVAHIRSLPDNPAQTTITGDVADGEDEYRVCAYCHGKDGMGVQAMNAPRLAGMSDWYLERQLLSFRDNIRGSHPEDYYGFQMGLMGQSLFDEQAVKDLVAYINTL
;
A
#
# COMPACT_ATOMS: atom_id res chain seq x y z
N MET A 1 29.14 -42.54 -14.24
CA MET A 1 27.94 -42.55 -15.11
C MET A 1 26.74 -41.85 -14.44
N PRO A 2 26.36 -42.14 -13.16
CA PRO A 2 25.19 -41.45 -12.55
C PRO A 2 25.30 -39.90 -12.57
N LEU A 3 26.48 -39.35 -12.26
CA LEU A 3 26.69 -37.89 -12.27
C LEU A 3 26.43 -37.27 -13.64
N ALA A 4 26.92 -37.89 -14.73
CA ALA A 4 26.68 -37.37 -16.08
C ALA A 4 25.18 -37.39 -16.44
N VAL A 5 24.43 -38.43 -16.01
CA VAL A 5 22.99 -38.50 -16.20
C VAL A 5 22.30 -37.39 -15.43
N VAL A 6 22.69 -37.14 -14.17
CA VAL A 6 22.13 -36.05 -13.35
C VAL A 6 22.38 -34.69 -14.02
N LEU A 7 23.57 -34.40 -14.52
CA LEU A 7 23.89 -33.14 -15.22
C LEU A 7 23.04 -32.94 -16.49
N ILE A 8 22.86 -34.02 -17.28
CA ILE A 8 21.98 -33.94 -18.46
C ILE A 8 20.53 -33.74 -18.10
N LEU A 9 20.03 -34.45 -17.07
CA LEU A 9 18.66 -34.28 -16.60
C LEU A 9 18.44 -32.88 -16.03
N LEU A 10 19.42 -32.30 -15.33
CA LEU A 10 19.38 -30.92 -14.85
C LEU A 10 19.20 -29.93 -16.01
N VAL A 11 20.02 -30.05 -17.06
CA VAL A 11 19.90 -29.21 -18.26
C VAL A 11 18.54 -29.37 -18.94
N VAL A 12 18.12 -30.60 -19.19
CA VAL A 12 16.84 -30.88 -19.86
C VAL A 12 15.68 -30.38 -19.00
N GLY A 13 15.71 -30.66 -17.69
CA GLY A 13 14.67 -30.22 -16.75
C GLY A 13 14.58 -28.69 -16.68
N SER A 14 15.72 -27.98 -16.63
CA SER A 14 15.75 -26.50 -16.61
C SER A 14 15.21 -25.90 -17.90
N LEU A 15 15.56 -26.46 -19.06
CA LEU A 15 15.04 -26.03 -20.36
C LEU A 15 13.53 -26.26 -20.47
N LEU A 16 13.07 -27.47 -20.08
CA LEU A 16 11.63 -27.79 -20.09
C LEU A 16 10.85 -26.87 -19.12
N PHE A 17 11.39 -26.64 -17.94
CA PHE A 17 10.77 -25.72 -16.98
C PHE A 17 10.65 -24.30 -17.58
N HIS A 18 11.69 -23.77 -18.19
CA HIS A 18 11.69 -22.45 -18.83
C HIS A 18 10.66 -22.37 -19.98
N LEU A 19 10.57 -23.41 -20.82
CA LEU A 19 9.69 -23.42 -21.98
C LEU A 19 8.21 -23.68 -21.63
N LEU A 20 7.94 -24.44 -20.56
CA LEU A 20 6.59 -24.84 -20.16
C LEU A 20 6.03 -24.02 -19.01
N SER A 21 6.87 -23.26 -18.32
CA SER A 21 6.43 -22.39 -17.23
C SER A 21 5.61 -21.22 -17.76
N PRO A 22 4.48 -20.87 -17.14
CA PRO A 22 3.71 -19.68 -17.47
C PRO A 22 4.39 -18.38 -16.97
N TRP A 23 5.60 -18.48 -16.42
CA TRP A 23 6.32 -17.31 -15.89
C TRP A 23 6.71 -16.38 -17.02
N THR A 24 6.14 -15.19 -17.00
CA THR A 24 6.43 -14.11 -17.96
C THR A 24 6.46 -12.79 -17.20
N PHE A 25 7.12 -11.78 -17.74
CA PHE A 25 6.99 -10.42 -17.24
C PHE A 25 5.55 -9.93 -17.39
N THR A 26 5.09 -9.10 -16.45
CA THR A 26 3.85 -8.33 -16.63
C THR A 26 3.99 -7.44 -17.87
N GLU A 27 2.87 -7.08 -18.49
CA GLU A 27 2.89 -6.17 -19.63
C GLU A 27 3.49 -4.81 -19.22
N LEU A 28 4.45 -4.35 -20.03
CA LEU A 28 5.09 -3.06 -19.81
C LEU A 28 4.10 -1.90 -20.01
N ALA A 29 4.18 -0.90 -19.13
CA ALA A 29 3.34 0.30 -19.18
C ALA A 29 4.14 1.60 -18.98
N SER A 30 5.46 1.57 -19.24
CA SER A 30 6.33 2.75 -19.16
C SER A 30 7.43 2.75 -20.24
N ASN A 31 8.22 3.81 -20.23
CA ASN A 31 9.42 3.97 -21.09
C ASN A 31 10.60 3.03 -20.72
N TRP A 32 10.51 2.23 -19.63
CA TRP A 32 11.61 1.43 -19.10
C TRP A 32 11.74 0.03 -19.72
N GLY A 33 11.31 -0.18 -20.95
CA GLY A 33 11.49 -1.45 -21.68
C GLY A 33 12.96 -1.89 -21.84
N MET A 34 13.91 -0.97 -21.70
CA MET A 34 15.35 -1.30 -21.68
C MET A 34 15.74 -2.19 -20.50
N VAL A 35 15.00 -2.13 -19.38
CA VAL A 35 15.20 -3.03 -18.22
C VAL A 35 14.93 -4.47 -18.65
N ASP A 36 13.79 -4.74 -19.28
CA ASP A 36 13.41 -6.07 -19.77
C ASP A 36 14.45 -6.60 -20.76
N PHE A 37 14.85 -5.77 -21.73
CA PHE A 37 15.89 -6.12 -22.70
C PHE A 37 17.23 -6.50 -22.03
N THR A 38 17.64 -5.78 -20.99
CA THR A 38 18.88 -6.07 -20.24
C THR A 38 18.77 -7.39 -19.48
N VAL A 39 17.62 -7.65 -18.87
CA VAL A 39 17.34 -8.91 -18.18
C VAL A 39 17.32 -10.08 -19.16
N ASP A 40 16.68 -9.94 -20.32
CA ASP A 40 16.60 -10.97 -21.35
C ASP A 40 18.01 -11.34 -21.88
N ILE A 41 18.84 -10.35 -22.24
CA ILE A 41 20.21 -10.61 -22.65
C ILE A 41 20.96 -11.39 -21.57
N THR A 42 20.86 -10.95 -20.33
CA THR A 42 21.54 -11.60 -19.20
C THR A 42 21.07 -13.05 -19.05
N LEU A 43 19.75 -13.27 -19.14
CA LEU A 43 19.15 -14.60 -19.04
C LEU A 43 19.62 -15.54 -20.17
N TYR A 44 19.61 -15.06 -21.43
CA TYR A 44 20.04 -15.87 -22.56
C TYR A 44 21.54 -16.19 -22.50
N VAL A 45 22.38 -15.21 -22.18
CA VAL A 45 23.86 -15.43 -22.10
C VAL A 45 24.19 -16.38 -20.94
N THR A 46 23.63 -16.12 -19.74
CA THR A 46 23.91 -16.99 -18.58
C THR A 46 23.29 -18.38 -18.74
N GLY A 47 22.10 -18.47 -19.34
CA GLY A 47 21.45 -19.73 -19.70
C GLY A 47 22.29 -20.56 -20.70
N PHE A 48 22.83 -19.93 -21.73
CA PHE A 48 23.74 -20.59 -22.67
C PHE A 48 25.01 -21.12 -21.96
N VAL A 49 25.65 -20.27 -21.12
CA VAL A 49 26.84 -20.69 -20.35
C VAL A 49 26.52 -21.86 -19.42
N PHE A 50 25.37 -21.79 -18.72
CA PHE A 50 24.88 -22.86 -17.85
C PHE A 50 24.75 -24.19 -18.59
N VAL A 51 24.10 -24.20 -19.76
CA VAL A 51 23.95 -25.39 -20.62
C VAL A 51 25.29 -25.89 -21.08
N ALA A 52 26.14 -25.00 -21.63
CA ALA A 52 27.45 -25.36 -22.18
C ALA A 52 28.36 -25.98 -21.10
N VAL A 53 28.45 -25.38 -19.92
CA VAL A 53 29.30 -25.86 -18.82
C VAL A 53 28.80 -27.22 -18.30
N ASN A 54 27.49 -27.39 -18.09
CA ASN A 54 26.94 -28.64 -17.56
C ASN A 54 27.11 -29.80 -18.59
N LEU A 55 26.89 -29.53 -19.89
CA LEU A 55 27.10 -30.53 -20.93
C LEU A 55 28.58 -30.87 -21.08
N PHE A 56 29.50 -29.86 -21.01
CA PHE A 56 30.92 -30.09 -20.99
C PHE A 56 31.37 -30.95 -19.79
N MET A 57 30.86 -30.66 -18.60
CA MET A 57 31.13 -31.49 -17.41
C MET A 57 30.61 -32.92 -17.58
N ALA A 58 29.40 -33.08 -18.11
CA ALA A 58 28.86 -34.42 -18.42
C ALA A 58 29.76 -35.17 -19.42
N TYR A 59 30.21 -34.48 -20.49
CA TYR A 59 31.19 -35.03 -21.45
C TYR A 59 32.50 -35.47 -20.76
N CYS A 60 33.08 -34.64 -19.90
CA CYS A 60 34.29 -34.98 -19.16
C CYS A 60 34.12 -36.20 -18.26
N VAL A 61 33.02 -36.29 -17.53
CA VAL A 61 32.67 -37.46 -16.68
C VAL A 61 32.56 -38.74 -17.50
N ILE A 62 31.94 -38.66 -18.68
CA ILE A 62 31.81 -39.84 -19.58
C ILE A 62 33.14 -40.20 -20.22
N ARG A 63 33.87 -39.22 -20.74
CA ARG A 63 35.07 -39.43 -21.55
C ARG A 63 36.28 -39.86 -20.72
N PHE A 64 36.46 -39.24 -19.55
CA PHE A 64 37.61 -39.45 -18.67
C PHE A 64 37.29 -40.34 -17.45
N ARG A 65 36.27 -41.18 -17.55
CA ARG A 65 35.93 -42.15 -16.50
C ARG A 65 37.08 -43.13 -16.29
N TYR A 66 37.19 -43.62 -15.05
CA TYR A 66 38.16 -44.65 -14.71
C TYR A 66 38.00 -45.90 -15.62
N ARG A 67 39.14 -46.36 -16.19
CA ARG A 67 39.24 -47.64 -16.92
C ARG A 67 40.41 -48.38 -16.37
N LYS A 68 40.24 -49.69 -16.09
CA LYS A 68 41.27 -50.57 -15.55
C LYS A 68 42.48 -50.60 -16.55
N GLY A 69 43.71 -50.31 -16.04
CA GLY A 69 44.91 -50.27 -16.83
C GLY A 69 45.28 -48.92 -17.50
N GLN A 70 44.40 -47.92 -17.41
CA GLN A 70 44.74 -46.56 -17.89
C GLN A 70 45.17 -45.69 -16.72
N ARG A 71 46.26 -44.91 -16.89
CA ARG A 71 46.70 -43.87 -15.95
C ARG A 71 46.39 -42.50 -16.57
N SER A 72 45.97 -41.55 -15.77
CA SER A 72 45.86 -40.15 -16.17
C SER A 72 47.25 -39.50 -16.21
N THR A 73 47.46 -38.57 -17.13
CA THR A 73 48.61 -37.64 -17.08
C THR A 73 48.45 -36.69 -15.92
N TYR A 74 49.55 -36.42 -15.25
CA TYR A 74 49.55 -35.43 -14.16
C TYR A 74 49.92 -34.06 -14.70
N GLU A 75 48.91 -33.18 -14.84
CA GLU A 75 49.10 -31.78 -15.26
C GLU A 75 48.39 -30.90 -14.19
N PRO A 76 49.07 -30.50 -13.13
CA PRO A 76 48.43 -29.76 -12.02
C PRO A 76 48.03 -28.33 -12.37
N GLU A 77 48.72 -27.73 -13.36
CA GLU A 77 48.52 -26.35 -13.78
C GLU A 77 48.55 -26.21 -15.30
N ASN A 78 47.58 -25.45 -15.83
CA ASN A 78 47.62 -25.03 -17.24
C ASN A 78 47.40 -23.52 -17.31
N LYS A 79 48.49 -22.77 -17.04
CA LYS A 79 48.46 -21.29 -16.99
C LYS A 79 47.88 -20.66 -18.25
N LYS A 80 48.11 -21.24 -19.42
CA LYS A 80 47.59 -20.73 -20.69
C LYS A 80 46.04 -20.84 -20.74
N LEU A 81 45.50 -22.00 -20.36
CA LEU A 81 44.07 -22.24 -20.31
C LEU A 81 43.40 -21.35 -19.25
N GLU A 82 43.97 -21.25 -18.06
CA GLU A 82 43.48 -20.41 -16.97
C GLU A 82 43.44 -18.94 -17.38
N THR A 83 44.51 -18.42 -18.00
CA THR A 83 44.55 -17.03 -18.48
C THR A 83 43.46 -16.79 -19.53
N TRP A 84 43.27 -17.72 -20.48
CA TRP A 84 42.24 -17.59 -21.50
C TRP A 84 40.82 -17.60 -20.90
N LEU A 85 40.54 -18.54 -20.01
CA LEU A 85 39.23 -18.65 -19.37
C LEU A 85 38.95 -17.39 -18.54
N THR A 86 39.90 -16.94 -17.73
CA THR A 86 39.73 -15.73 -16.90
C THR A 86 39.51 -14.49 -17.77
N THR A 87 40.31 -14.33 -18.83
CA THR A 87 40.20 -13.17 -19.74
C THR A 87 38.85 -13.16 -20.48
N LEU A 88 38.43 -14.29 -21.03
CA LEU A 88 37.15 -14.39 -21.74
C LEU A 88 35.95 -14.16 -20.78
N THR A 89 36.03 -14.72 -19.60
CA THR A 89 34.97 -14.49 -18.58
C THR A 89 34.93 -13.03 -18.17
N ALA A 90 36.07 -12.39 -17.90
CA ALA A 90 36.14 -10.97 -17.55
C ALA A 90 35.57 -10.08 -18.66
N ILE A 91 35.91 -10.33 -19.91
CA ILE A 91 35.36 -9.61 -21.08
C ILE A 91 33.85 -9.84 -21.18
N GLY A 92 33.38 -11.08 -21.01
CA GLY A 92 31.96 -11.43 -21.06
C GLY A 92 31.16 -10.72 -19.97
N VAL A 93 31.68 -10.72 -18.75
CA VAL A 93 31.04 -10.01 -17.61
C VAL A 93 30.99 -8.50 -17.85
N ALA A 94 32.11 -7.90 -18.29
CA ALA A 94 32.16 -6.48 -18.63
C ALA A 94 31.15 -6.09 -19.71
N ALA A 95 31.03 -6.93 -20.76
CA ALA A 95 30.08 -6.72 -21.84
C ALA A 95 28.63 -6.84 -21.40
N MET A 96 28.32 -7.71 -20.44
CA MET A 96 26.97 -7.82 -19.85
C MET A 96 26.62 -6.68 -18.88
N LEU A 97 27.62 -6.12 -18.19
CA LEU A 97 27.39 -4.98 -17.28
C LEU A 97 27.12 -3.68 -18.04
N ALA A 98 27.70 -3.49 -19.22
CA ALA A 98 27.60 -2.23 -19.96
C ALA A 98 26.15 -1.78 -20.27
N PRO A 99 25.22 -2.64 -20.76
CA PRO A 99 23.81 -2.27 -20.94
C PRO A 99 23.13 -1.84 -19.64
N GLY A 100 23.38 -2.55 -18.52
CA GLY A 100 22.81 -2.23 -17.22
C GLY A 100 23.28 -0.87 -16.70
N LEU A 101 24.57 -0.53 -16.86
CA LEU A 101 25.11 0.78 -16.51
C LEU A 101 24.51 1.90 -17.36
N PHE A 102 24.24 1.64 -18.64
CA PHE A 102 23.59 2.60 -19.51
C PHE A 102 22.13 2.86 -19.07
N VAL A 103 21.38 1.80 -18.74
CA VAL A 103 20.03 1.95 -18.20
C VAL A 103 20.05 2.72 -16.88
N TRP A 104 21.00 2.39 -15.99
CA TRP A 104 21.15 3.11 -14.72
C TRP A 104 21.46 4.60 -14.93
N ALA A 105 22.37 4.94 -15.85
CA ALA A 105 22.67 6.33 -16.16
C ALA A 105 21.42 7.11 -16.63
N LYS A 106 20.59 6.46 -17.46
CA LYS A 106 19.30 7.05 -17.88
C LYS A 106 18.30 7.18 -16.74
N PHE A 107 18.27 6.24 -15.81
CA PHE A 107 17.35 6.26 -14.67
C PHE A 107 17.64 7.41 -13.70
N VAL A 108 18.88 7.82 -13.55
CA VAL A 108 19.23 8.95 -12.66
C VAL A 108 19.07 10.33 -13.33
N GLU A 109 18.87 10.37 -14.64
CA GLU A 109 18.73 11.59 -15.44
C GLU A 109 17.23 11.89 -15.66
N VAL A 110 16.66 12.73 -14.80
CA VAL A 110 15.24 13.10 -14.88
C VAL A 110 15.04 14.17 -15.95
N PRO A 111 14.06 14.05 -16.86
CA PRO A 111 13.69 15.13 -17.78
C PRO A 111 13.26 16.40 -17.03
N ASP A 112 13.68 17.58 -17.52
CA ASP A 112 13.38 18.86 -16.90
C ASP A 112 11.89 19.20 -16.88
N GLU A 113 11.13 18.66 -17.87
CA GLU A 113 9.67 18.83 -18.01
C GLU A 113 8.84 17.85 -17.19
N ALA A 114 9.48 17.01 -16.36
CA ALA A 114 8.76 15.98 -15.61
C ALA A 114 7.79 16.57 -14.57
N HIS A 115 6.54 16.14 -14.61
CA HIS A 115 5.57 16.42 -13.56
C HIS A 115 6.07 15.88 -12.21
N VAL A 116 5.98 16.70 -11.18
CA VAL A 116 6.43 16.31 -9.84
C VAL A 116 5.26 15.77 -9.02
N VAL A 117 5.45 14.62 -8.42
CA VAL A 117 4.55 14.02 -7.44
C VAL A 117 5.37 13.69 -6.20
N GLU A 118 5.00 14.20 -5.04
CA GLU A 118 5.57 13.72 -3.78
C GLU A 118 4.75 12.54 -3.26
N ALA A 119 5.40 11.40 -3.02
CA ALA A 119 4.79 10.23 -2.39
C ALA A 119 5.40 10.02 -1.00
N VAL A 120 4.55 9.97 0.01
CA VAL A 120 4.94 9.80 1.40
C VAL A 120 4.40 8.48 1.91
N GLY A 121 5.32 7.57 2.29
CA GLY A 121 5.01 6.31 2.93
C GLY A 121 4.95 6.44 4.45
N GLN A 122 4.00 5.77 5.05
CA GLN A 122 3.96 5.54 6.50
C GLN A 122 3.28 4.20 6.77
N GLN A 123 3.46 3.62 7.93
CA GLN A 123 2.82 2.36 8.34
C GLN A 123 1.30 2.54 8.45
N TRP A 124 0.47 1.99 7.57
CA TRP A 124 0.79 1.23 6.34
C TRP A 124 -0.06 1.78 5.21
N HIS A 125 0.20 3.00 4.80
CA HIS A 125 -0.51 3.66 3.70
C HIS A 125 0.38 4.65 2.93
N TRP A 126 -0.14 5.06 1.78
CA TRP A 126 0.44 6.07 0.92
C TRP A 126 -0.33 7.38 1.02
N SER A 127 0.36 8.49 0.92
CA SER A 127 -0.22 9.83 0.77
C SER A 127 0.55 10.56 -0.32
N TYR A 128 -0.12 11.42 -1.06
CA TYR A 128 0.51 12.13 -2.16
C TYR A 128 0.27 13.63 -2.08
N ARG A 129 1.21 14.37 -2.62
CA ARG A 129 1.14 15.82 -2.77
C ARG A 129 1.63 16.20 -4.16
N LEU A 130 0.93 17.12 -4.79
CA LEU A 130 1.31 17.69 -6.09
C LEU A 130 1.65 19.17 -5.88
N PRO A 131 2.61 19.74 -6.62
CA PRO A 131 2.78 21.18 -6.67
C PRO A 131 1.52 21.80 -7.25
N GLY A 132 1.20 22.99 -6.78
CA GLY A 132 0.06 23.75 -7.27
C GLY A 132 0.32 24.44 -8.61
N GLU A 133 -0.23 25.64 -8.77
CA GLU A 133 -0.12 26.42 -10.01
C GLU A 133 1.30 26.93 -10.27
N ASP A 134 2.10 27.14 -9.21
CA ASP A 134 3.48 27.62 -9.31
C ASP A 134 4.48 26.53 -9.73
N GLY A 135 4.08 25.24 -9.67
CA GLY A 135 4.92 24.10 -10.04
C GLY A 135 6.00 23.75 -9.01
N GLU A 136 5.99 24.37 -7.82
CA GLU A 136 6.94 24.15 -6.75
C GLU A 136 6.24 23.55 -5.52
N LEU A 137 6.87 22.56 -4.87
CA LEU A 137 6.38 22.01 -3.61
C LEU A 137 6.85 22.88 -2.44
N GLY A 138 5.93 23.25 -1.56
CA GLY A 138 6.24 23.98 -0.34
C GLY A 138 7.11 23.20 0.65
N GLU A 139 7.77 23.91 1.55
CA GLU A 139 8.60 23.34 2.61
C GLU A 139 7.79 22.51 3.59
N VAL A 140 8.44 21.46 4.12
CA VAL A 140 7.85 20.55 5.09
C VAL A 140 8.78 20.34 6.27
N ASP A 141 8.18 20.27 7.46
CA ASP A 141 8.89 20.03 8.72
C ASP A 141 8.21 18.89 9.49
N ALA A 142 8.98 17.90 9.89
CA ALA A 142 8.48 16.76 10.66
C ALA A 142 7.84 17.19 12.00
N GLU A 143 8.29 18.29 12.60
CA GLU A 143 7.74 18.82 13.86
C GLU A 143 6.33 19.40 13.70
N ARG A 144 5.95 19.76 12.45
CA ARG A 144 4.61 20.29 12.10
C ARG A 144 3.61 19.22 11.72
N ILE A 145 4.01 17.94 11.67
CA ILE A 145 3.10 16.84 11.35
C ILE A 145 2.03 16.75 12.42
N SER A 146 0.78 16.86 12.00
CA SER A 146 -0.40 16.76 12.85
C SER A 146 -1.53 16.05 12.09
N ALA A 147 -2.65 15.87 12.78
CA ALA A 147 -3.86 15.28 12.20
C ALA A 147 -4.39 16.08 10.99
N ASP A 148 -4.32 17.39 11.09
CA ASP A 148 -4.84 18.32 10.08
C ASP A 148 -3.75 18.77 9.08
N ASN A 149 -2.49 18.44 9.36
CA ASN A 149 -1.33 18.72 8.52
C ASN A 149 -0.43 17.48 8.39
N PRO A 150 -0.88 16.43 7.70
CA PRO A 150 -0.18 15.16 7.68
C PRO A 150 1.17 15.18 6.94
N PHE A 151 1.43 16.19 6.14
CA PHE A 151 2.72 16.37 5.44
C PHE A 151 3.71 17.22 6.22
N GLY A 152 3.28 17.94 7.27
CA GLY A 152 4.11 18.87 8.03
C GLY A 152 4.42 20.15 7.25
N MET A 153 3.50 20.60 6.41
CA MET A 153 3.67 21.80 5.59
C MET A 153 3.74 23.08 6.42
N ASP A 154 4.47 24.06 5.95
CA ASP A 154 4.46 25.40 6.54
C ASP A 154 3.25 26.19 6.03
N PRO A 155 2.30 26.59 6.90
CA PRO A 155 1.15 27.38 6.47
C PRO A 155 1.53 28.79 5.96
N ASP A 156 2.70 29.28 6.36
CA ASP A 156 3.21 30.61 5.98
C ASP A 156 4.07 30.57 4.69
N ASP A 157 4.46 29.39 4.23
CA ASP A 157 5.20 29.24 2.97
C ASP A 157 4.29 29.48 1.77
N PRO A 158 4.58 30.52 0.95
CA PRO A 158 3.76 30.84 -0.21
C PRO A 158 3.69 29.70 -1.23
N ASN A 159 4.78 28.96 -1.46
CA ASN A 159 4.84 27.88 -2.45
C ASN A 159 4.00 26.66 -2.00
N GLY A 160 3.85 26.44 -0.68
CA GLY A 160 3.06 25.33 -0.17
C GLY A 160 1.55 25.57 -0.11
N ARG A 161 1.10 26.82 -0.29
CA ARG A 161 -0.32 27.17 -0.10
C ARG A 161 -1.23 26.62 -1.19
N ASP A 162 -0.75 26.56 -2.41
CA ASP A 162 -1.46 26.01 -3.56
C ASP A 162 -1.19 24.52 -3.79
N ASP A 163 -0.24 23.91 -3.05
CA ASP A 163 0.00 22.46 -3.08
C ASP A 163 -1.29 21.67 -2.92
N ILE A 164 -1.45 20.67 -3.76
CA ILE A 164 -2.64 19.80 -3.78
C ILE A 164 -2.38 18.57 -2.94
N LEU A 165 -3.23 18.36 -1.92
CA LEU A 165 -3.13 17.22 -1.02
C LEU A 165 -4.08 16.11 -1.46
N VAL A 166 -3.52 14.96 -1.81
CA VAL A 166 -4.30 13.78 -2.21
C VAL A 166 -4.42 12.83 -1.01
N HIS A 167 -5.62 12.75 -0.45
CA HIS A 167 -5.92 11.92 0.72
C HIS A 167 -6.35 10.48 0.37
N SER A 168 -6.00 10.03 -0.83
CA SER A 168 -6.24 8.68 -1.32
C SER A 168 -4.91 7.93 -1.43
N ALA A 169 -4.94 6.61 -1.34
CA ALA A 169 -3.83 5.77 -1.74
C ALA A 169 -3.68 5.65 -3.28
N GLU A 170 -4.53 6.34 -4.04
CA GLU A 170 -4.45 6.47 -5.49
C GLU A 170 -3.93 7.84 -5.88
N ILE A 171 -3.03 7.85 -6.85
CA ILE A 171 -2.51 9.05 -7.49
C ILE A 171 -2.73 8.95 -8.99
N HIS A 172 -3.18 10.02 -9.60
CA HIS A 172 -3.38 10.12 -11.04
C HIS A 172 -2.19 10.81 -11.69
N VAL A 173 -1.85 10.36 -12.88
CA VAL A 173 -0.78 10.93 -13.71
C VAL A 173 -1.18 10.86 -15.18
N PRO A 174 -0.75 11.82 -16.02
CA PRO A 174 -1.08 11.82 -17.46
C PRO A 174 -0.25 10.78 -18.23
N VAL A 175 -0.87 10.15 -19.23
CA VAL A 175 -0.16 9.27 -20.18
C VAL A 175 0.79 10.06 -21.07
N ASP A 176 1.88 9.43 -21.51
CA ASP A 176 2.91 9.96 -22.42
C ASP A 176 3.64 11.23 -21.92
N GLN A 177 3.51 11.55 -20.65
CA GLN A 177 4.25 12.65 -20.01
C GLN A 177 5.20 12.13 -18.94
N PRO A 178 6.43 12.66 -18.83
CA PRO A 178 7.37 12.22 -17.80
C PRO A 178 6.88 12.67 -16.42
N VAL A 179 6.98 11.76 -15.45
CA VAL A 179 6.59 11.98 -14.05
C VAL A 179 7.76 11.61 -13.14
N LYS A 180 8.12 12.53 -12.24
CA LYS A 180 9.09 12.34 -11.18
C LYS A 180 8.37 12.15 -9.85
N PHE A 181 8.56 11.02 -9.22
CA PHE A 181 8.11 10.78 -7.86
C PHE A 181 9.24 11.13 -6.89
N LEU A 182 8.99 12.11 -6.02
CA LEU A 182 9.81 12.40 -4.84
C LEU A 182 9.28 11.52 -3.71
N LEU A 183 10.17 10.77 -3.05
CA LEU A 183 9.79 9.73 -2.13
C LEU A 183 10.30 10.04 -0.72
N ARG A 184 9.41 10.05 0.27
CA ARG A 184 9.75 10.25 1.69
C ARG A 184 9.05 9.22 2.57
N SER A 185 9.68 8.86 3.65
CA SER A 185 9.10 8.05 4.74
C SER A 185 8.93 8.89 6.00
N LYS A 186 7.82 8.69 6.70
CA LYS A 186 7.57 9.30 8.02
C LYS A 186 8.09 8.48 9.20
N ASP A 187 8.29 7.18 9.03
CA ASP A 187 8.53 6.26 10.14
C ASP A 187 9.64 5.25 9.88
N VAL A 188 9.40 4.22 9.07
CA VAL A 188 10.34 3.15 8.78
C VAL A 188 10.69 3.09 7.29
N LEU A 189 11.56 2.18 6.92
CA LEU A 189 11.86 1.93 5.52
C LEU A 189 10.64 1.36 4.80
N HIS A 190 10.29 1.95 3.67
CA HIS A 190 9.28 1.45 2.71
C HIS A 190 9.90 1.39 1.32
N ASN A 191 9.18 0.81 0.38
CA ASN A 191 9.60 0.82 -1.03
C ASN A 191 8.38 1.11 -1.92
N PHE A 192 8.54 2.02 -2.87
CA PHE A 192 7.51 2.33 -3.87
C PHE A 192 7.80 1.53 -5.13
N THR A 193 6.99 0.53 -5.39
CA THR A 193 7.14 -0.35 -6.55
C THR A 193 5.88 -0.36 -7.40
N VAL A 194 6.03 -0.22 -8.71
CA VAL A 194 5.00 -0.52 -9.71
C VAL A 194 5.58 -1.44 -10.76
N ALA A 195 5.24 -2.71 -10.69
CA ALA A 195 5.87 -3.77 -11.50
C ALA A 195 5.73 -3.53 -13.01
N GLN A 196 4.58 -3.04 -13.47
CA GLN A 196 4.32 -2.74 -14.89
C GLN A 196 5.13 -1.55 -15.40
N PHE A 197 5.61 -0.68 -14.51
CA PHE A 197 6.45 0.47 -14.87
C PHE A 197 7.95 0.14 -14.81
N ARG A 198 8.35 -1.04 -14.30
CA ARG A 198 9.76 -1.45 -14.10
C ARG A 198 10.53 -0.50 -13.20
N VAL A 199 9.85 0.15 -12.25
CA VAL A 199 10.46 1.05 -11.28
C VAL A 199 10.23 0.56 -9.86
N LYS A 200 11.26 0.73 -9.03
CA LYS A 200 11.18 0.61 -7.59
C LYS A 200 12.24 1.49 -6.93
N MET A 201 11.91 2.10 -5.82
CA MET A 201 12.83 2.93 -5.05
C MET A 201 12.42 2.95 -3.60
N ASP A 202 13.41 2.92 -2.70
CA ASP A 202 13.20 2.94 -1.27
C ASP A 202 12.85 4.35 -0.77
N LEU A 203 11.94 4.40 0.20
CA LEU A 203 11.62 5.57 1.01
C LEU A 203 12.38 5.42 2.32
N VAL A 204 13.46 6.17 2.47
CA VAL A 204 14.34 6.09 3.65
C VAL A 204 13.99 7.22 4.62
N PRO A 205 13.69 6.92 5.91
CA PRO A 205 13.43 7.97 6.89
C PRO A 205 14.55 9.01 6.97
N GLY A 206 14.20 10.28 6.94
CA GLY A 206 15.16 11.40 6.97
C GLY A 206 15.87 11.69 5.63
N MET A 207 15.53 10.96 4.57
CA MET A 207 16.06 11.21 3.22
C MET A 207 14.92 11.41 2.23
N GLN A 208 15.19 12.21 1.19
CA GLN A 208 14.34 12.28 0.00
C GLN A 208 15.02 11.50 -1.13
N THR A 209 14.37 10.46 -1.59
CA THR A 209 14.77 9.69 -2.77
C THR A 209 13.86 10.02 -3.94
N TYR A 210 14.14 9.52 -5.12
CA TYR A 210 13.29 9.75 -6.29
C TYR A 210 13.36 8.61 -7.29
N LEU A 211 12.35 8.50 -8.09
CA LEU A 211 12.31 7.75 -9.34
C LEU A 211 11.55 8.56 -10.39
N TRP A 212 11.70 8.21 -11.65
CA TRP A 212 10.92 8.80 -12.72
C TRP A 212 10.54 7.78 -13.78
N LEU A 213 9.47 8.07 -14.51
CA LEU A 213 9.02 7.28 -15.65
C LEU A 213 8.14 8.13 -16.57
N THR A 214 7.95 7.66 -17.79
CA THR A 214 6.89 8.12 -18.68
C THR A 214 5.89 6.98 -18.85
N PRO A 215 4.66 7.08 -18.33
CA PRO A 215 3.63 6.07 -18.56
C PRO A 215 3.28 6.00 -20.05
N THR A 216 3.14 4.79 -20.59
CA THR A 216 2.88 4.58 -22.02
C THR A 216 1.51 3.93 -22.29
N ARG A 217 0.74 3.70 -21.24
CA ARG A 217 -0.57 3.05 -21.32
C ARG A 217 -1.46 3.54 -20.19
N THR A 218 -2.70 3.92 -20.53
CA THR A 218 -3.73 4.25 -19.54
C THR A 218 -4.18 3.02 -18.76
N GLY A 219 -4.69 3.25 -17.55
CA GLY A 219 -5.22 2.22 -16.67
C GLY A 219 -4.80 2.37 -15.22
N ARG A 220 -5.14 1.36 -14.43
CA ARG A 220 -4.84 1.30 -13.00
C ARG A 220 -3.68 0.33 -12.74
N PHE A 221 -2.62 0.83 -12.11
CA PHE A 221 -1.40 0.07 -11.81
C PHE A 221 -1.19 0.04 -10.31
N GLU A 222 -1.05 -1.16 -9.77
CA GLU A 222 -0.92 -1.35 -8.33
C GLU A 222 0.45 -0.86 -7.83
N VAL A 223 0.42 -0.10 -6.74
CA VAL A 223 1.60 0.28 -5.95
C VAL A 223 1.75 -0.69 -4.80
N LEU A 224 2.92 -1.27 -4.67
CA LEU A 224 3.29 -2.19 -3.60
C LEU A 224 4.41 -1.61 -2.75
N CYS A 225 4.40 -1.92 -1.46
CA CYS A 225 5.57 -1.80 -0.62
C CYS A 225 6.36 -3.11 -0.70
N GLU A 226 7.62 -3.06 -1.12
CA GLU A 226 8.50 -4.25 -1.25
C GLU A 226 9.67 -4.24 -0.23
N GLU A 227 9.60 -3.38 0.79
CA GLU A 227 10.50 -3.42 1.96
C GLU A 227 9.71 -3.72 3.23
N LEU A 228 10.19 -4.70 4.02
CA LEU A 228 9.51 -5.14 5.24
C LEU A 228 9.39 -3.98 6.24
N CYS A 229 8.21 -3.38 6.29
CA CYS A 229 7.92 -2.19 7.08
C CYS A 229 7.09 -2.47 8.35
N GLY A 230 6.97 -3.70 8.77
CA GLY A 230 6.25 -4.10 9.99
C GLY A 230 5.11 -5.09 9.72
N ILE A 231 4.24 -5.29 10.71
CA ILE A 231 3.22 -6.35 10.69
C ILE A 231 2.18 -6.16 9.57
N GLY A 232 1.84 -4.92 9.23
CA GLY A 232 0.91 -4.59 8.16
C GLY A 232 1.57 -4.42 6.78
N HIS A 233 2.81 -4.86 6.60
CA HIS A 233 3.55 -4.72 5.34
C HIS A 233 2.76 -5.21 4.12
N HIS A 234 2.12 -6.37 4.20
CA HIS A 234 1.31 -6.96 3.13
C HIS A 234 0.04 -6.16 2.80
N THR A 235 -0.37 -5.25 3.67
CA THR A 235 -1.57 -4.40 3.50
C THR A 235 -1.25 -3.04 2.89
N MET A 236 0.04 -2.66 2.80
CA MET A 236 0.46 -1.36 2.29
C MET A 236 0.41 -1.34 0.76
N ARG A 237 -0.77 -1.07 0.23
CA ARG A 237 -1.07 -1.04 -1.20
C ARG A 237 -1.64 0.31 -1.61
N GLY A 238 -1.48 0.64 -2.87
CA GLY A 238 -2.04 1.83 -3.51
C GLY A 238 -2.17 1.62 -5.01
N ALA A 239 -2.41 2.69 -5.75
CA ALA A 239 -2.42 2.64 -7.20
C ALA A 239 -1.91 3.93 -7.84
N VAL A 240 -1.28 3.79 -8.99
CA VAL A 240 -1.10 4.87 -9.96
C VAL A 240 -2.16 4.68 -11.04
N ILE A 241 -3.01 5.68 -11.22
CA ILE A 241 -3.98 5.75 -12.30
C ILE A 241 -3.34 6.57 -13.41
N VAL A 242 -3.21 5.98 -14.57
CA VAL A 242 -2.72 6.68 -15.76
C VAL A 242 -3.92 7.07 -16.61
N ASP A 243 -4.14 8.36 -16.75
CA ASP A 243 -5.29 8.93 -17.46
C ASP A 243 -4.89 9.55 -18.80
N GLU A 244 -5.88 9.68 -19.69
CA GLU A 244 -5.78 10.64 -20.79
C GLU A 244 -5.70 12.07 -20.23
N PRO A 245 -5.07 13.02 -20.94
CA PRO A 245 -4.86 14.39 -20.42
C PRO A 245 -6.14 15.06 -19.91
N ASP A 246 -7.24 14.96 -20.63
CA ASP A 246 -8.52 15.59 -20.25
C ASP A 246 -9.09 14.99 -18.95
N ASP A 247 -8.96 13.67 -18.76
CA ASP A 247 -9.41 12.97 -17.54
C ASP A 247 -8.53 13.30 -16.35
N TYR A 248 -7.20 13.42 -16.57
CA TYR A 248 -6.26 13.88 -15.54
C TYR A 248 -6.59 15.28 -15.06
N GLU A 249 -6.80 16.25 -15.98
CA GLU A 249 -7.19 17.62 -15.65
C GLU A 249 -8.52 17.66 -14.89
N ALA A 250 -9.50 16.85 -15.32
CA ALA A 250 -10.79 16.75 -14.65
C ALA A 250 -10.68 16.15 -13.25
N TRP A 251 -9.73 15.24 -13.01
CA TRP A 251 -9.43 14.71 -11.68
C TRP A 251 -8.72 15.77 -10.83
N LEU A 252 -7.70 16.44 -11.39
CA LEU A 252 -6.91 17.47 -10.71
C LEU A 252 -7.79 18.62 -10.21
N ALA A 253 -8.73 19.07 -11.04
CA ALA A 253 -9.66 20.15 -10.69
C ALA A 253 -10.60 19.82 -9.52
N LYS A 254 -10.75 18.56 -9.16
CA LYS A 254 -11.55 18.11 -7.99
C LYS A 254 -10.73 18.07 -6.69
N GLN A 255 -9.42 18.17 -6.79
CA GLN A 255 -8.56 18.13 -5.62
C GLN A 255 -8.58 19.47 -4.88
N THR A 256 -8.16 19.44 -3.62
CA THR A 256 -8.22 20.63 -2.75
C THR A 256 -6.80 21.06 -2.39
N SER A 257 -6.49 22.34 -2.59
CA SER A 257 -5.20 22.89 -2.17
C SER A 257 -5.09 22.97 -0.64
N PHE A 258 -3.86 23.02 -0.14
CA PHE A 258 -3.57 23.17 1.28
C PHE A 258 -4.24 24.42 1.88
N ALA A 259 -4.12 25.58 1.22
CA ALA A 259 -4.78 26.80 1.67
C ALA A 259 -6.32 26.67 1.72
N ALA A 260 -6.92 26.03 0.72
CA ALA A 260 -8.36 25.79 0.72
C ALA A 260 -8.78 24.84 1.83
N GLN A 261 -7.97 23.81 2.11
CA GLN A 261 -8.22 22.87 3.21
C GLN A 261 -8.13 23.56 4.57
N MET A 262 -7.12 24.38 4.80
CA MET A 262 -6.93 25.15 6.03
C MET A 262 -8.01 26.21 6.23
N SER A 263 -8.62 26.72 5.16
CA SER A 263 -9.70 27.71 5.22
C SER A 263 -11.11 27.11 5.37
N LYS A 264 -11.26 25.77 5.34
CA LYS A 264 -12.59 25.13 5.53
C LYS A 264 -13.19 25.53 6.87
N PRO A 265 -14.44 25.99 6.89
CA PRO A 265 -15.11 26.31 8.16
C PRO A 265 -15.20 25.09 9.05
N ALA A 266 -14.89 25.24 10.34
CA ALA A 266 -15.14 24.20 11.32
C ALA A 266 -16.63 23.86 11.40
N GLY A 267 -16.94 22.61 11.73
CA GLY A 267 -18.32 22.18 11.93
C GLY A 267 -19.00 22.95 13.08
N ASN A 268 -20.26 23.37 12.88
CA ASN A 268 -21.05 24.09 13.87
C ASN A 268 -21.97 23.10 14.61
N ALA A 269 -21.68 22.83 15.89
CA ALA A 269 -22.44 21.88 16.71
C ALA A 269 -23.92 22.26 16.90
N ALA A 270 -24.24 23.57 16.95
CA ALA A 270 -25.64 24.03 17.10
C ALA A 270 -26.47 23.77 15.84
N VAL A 271 -25.88 23.97 14.66
CA VAL A 271 -26.48 23.59 13.36
C VAL A 271 -26.59 22.09 13.27
N GLY A 272 -25.53 21.36 13.66
CA GLY A 272 -25.47 19.91 13.67
C GLY A 272 -26.53 19.26 14.56
N ALA A 273 -26.91 19.91 15.68
CA ALA A 273 -27.96 19.41 16.57
C ALA A 273 -29.31 19.26 15.85
N ALA A 274 -29.69 20.22 15.02
CA ALA A 274 -30.90 20.14 14.22
C ALA A 274 -30.85 19.03 13.16
N GLN A 275 -29.70 18.86 12.53
CA GLN A 275 -29.48 17.82 11.52
C GLN A 275 -29.37 16.41 12.13
N TYR A 276 -28.85 16.30 13.35
CA TYR A 276 -28.70 15.04 14.10
C TYR A 276 -30.06 14.40 14.48
N GLY A 277 -31.14 15.16 14.51
CA GLY A 277 -32.46 14.65 14.87
C GLY A 277 -32.89 13.39 14.12
N VAL A 278 -32.51 13.27 12.84
CA VAL A 278 -32.75 12.08 12.03
C VAL A 278 -31.89 10.89 12.50
N CYS A 279 -30.65 11.13 12.88
CA CYS A 279 -29.72 10.12 13.38
C CYS A 279 -30.11 9.61 14.78
N ALA A 280 -30.61 10.53 15.62
CA ALA A 280 -31.02 10.25 16.99
C ALA A 280 -32.12 9.18 17.09
N ALA A 281 -32.95 9.03 16.07
CA ALA A 281 -34.01 8.01 16.03
C ALA A 281 -33.46 6.57 16.16
N CYS A 282 -32.25 6.35 15.67
CA CYS A 282 -31.59 5.04 15.73
C CYS A 282 -30.40 5.04 16.69
N HIS A 283 -29.59 6.12 16.71
CA HIS A 283 -28.37 6.20 17.51
C HIS A 283 -28.54 6.74 18.92
N GLY A 284 -29.78 7.13 19.29
CA GLY A 284 -30.10 7.73 20.61
C GLY A 284 -29.88 9.25 20.63
N GLN A 285 -30.53 9.92 21.57
CA GLN A 285 -30.49 11.39 21.70
C GLN A 285 -29.08 11.89 22.11
N GLN A 286 -28.35 11.07 22.83
CA GLN A 286 -26.97 11.36 23.25
C GLN A 286 -25.90 10.56 22.46
N GLY A 287 -26.28 9.96 21.35
CA GLY A 287 -25.36 9.17 20.53
C GLY A 287 -24.89 7.89 21.22
N GLU A 288 -25.60 7.40 22.19
CA GLU A 288 -25.29 6.24 23.03
C GLU A 288 -25.44 4.91 22.28
N GLY A 289 -26.19 4.91 21.17
CA GLY A 289 -26.51 3.72 20.39
C GLY A 289 -27.71 2.95 20.95
N ILE A 290 -28.43 2.26 20.08
CA ILE A 290 -29.60 1.42 20.43
C ILE A 290 -29.39 0.05 19.76
N ALA A 291 -28.97 -0.95 20.55
CA ALA A 291 -28.66 -2.30 20.02
C ALA A 291 -29.86 -2.94 19.31
N ALA A 292 -31.09 -2.76 19.84
CA ALA A 292 -32.33 -3.25 19.23
C ALA A 292 -32.61 -2.66 17.84
N MET A 293 -32.06 -1.46 17.54
CA MET A 293 -32.12 -0.82 16.23
C MET A 293 -30.91 -1.12 15.36
N ASN A 294 -29.99 -1.96 15.84
CA ASN A 294 -28.69 -2.23 15.20
C ASN A 294 -27.84 -0.97 14.96
N ALA A 295 -28.04 0.07 15.73
CA ALA A 295 -27.38 1.35 15.62
C ALA A 295 -26.33 1.51 16.75
N PRO A 296 -25.03 1.56 16.42
CA PRO A 296 -23.98 1.63 17.43
C PRO A 296 -23.87 3.00 18.08
N LYS A 297 -23.20 3.03 19.22
CA LYS A 297 -22.72 4.25 19.86
C LYS A 297 -21.84 5.06 18.90
N LEU A 298 -22.03 6.38 18.88
CA LEU A 298 -21.27 7.34 18.08
C LEU A 298 -20.32 8.20 18.92
N THR A 299 -20.73 8.50 20.18
CA THR A 299 -19.93 9.34 21.08
C THR A 299 -18.62 8.68 21.48
N GLY A 300 -17.62 9.51 21.80
CA GLY A 300 -16.26 9.06 22.08
C GLY A 300 -15.43 8.74 20.85
N GLN A 301 -16.05 8.53 19.69
CA GLN A 301 -15.32 8.28 18.45
C GLN A 301 -14.65 9.55 17.90
N SER A 302 -13.53 9.42 17.22
CA SER A 302 -12.78 10.53 16.62
C SER A 302 -13.57 11.23 15.52
N ALA A 303 -13.49 12.57 15.45
CA ALA A 303 -14.17 13.37 14.42
C ALA A 303 -13.83 12.93 13.00
N TRP A 304 -12.54 12.76 12.72
CA TRP A 304 -12.04 12.33 11.40
C TRP A 304 -12.63 10.98 10.97
N TYR A 305 -12.79 10.04 11.91
CA TYR A 305 -13.35 8.72 11.62
C TYR A 305 -14.86 8.77 11.39
N LEU A 306 -15.60 9.52 12.22
CA LEU A 306 -17.04 9.75 12.03
C LEU A 306 -17.29 10.35 10.64
N LYS A 307 -16.56 11.42 10.29
CA LYS A 307 -16.66 12.07 8.98
C LYS A 307 -16.36 11.06 7.85
N ARG A 308 -15.24 10.34 7.94
CA ARG A 308 -14.87 9.32 6.93
C ARG A 308 -15.96 8.29 6.74
N GLN A 309 -16.52 7.75 7.82
CA GLN A 309 -17.55 6.72 7.71
C GLN A 309 -18.85 7.26 7.08
N ILE A 310 -19.27 8.46 7.44
CA ILE A 310 -20.43 9.12 6.81
C ILE A 310 -20.15 9.32 5.31
N MET A 311 -18.97 9.83 4.95
CA MET A 311 -18.59 10.03 3.55
C MET A 311 -18.49 8.71 2.78
N ASN A 312 -17.94 7.65 3.40
CA ASN A 312 -17.88 6.32 2.78
C ASN A 312 -19.28 5.79 2.44
N TYR A 313 -20.26 6.00 3.30
CA TYR A 313 -21.66 5.67 2.99
C TYR A 313 -22.24 6.55 1.88
N LYS A 314 -21.96 7.88 1.90
CA LYS A 314 -22.42 8.81 0.86
C LYS A 314 -21.86 8.48 -0.52
N ASN A 315 -20.59 8.07 -0.58
CA ASN A 315 -19.86 7.78 -1.81
C ASN A 315 -19.99 6.31 -2.26
N GLY A 316 -20.76 5.48 -1.54
CA GLY A 316 -20.97 4.08 -1.89
C GLY A 316 -19.80 3.14 -1.59
N LEU A 317 -18.76 3.62 -0.92
CA LEU A 317 -17.61 2.79 -0.51
C LEU A 317 -17.99 1.79 0.58
N ARG A 318 -19.07 2.07 1.31
CA ARG A 318 -19.61 1.26 2.39
C ARG A 318 -21.13 1.16 2.30
N GLY A 319 -21.69 0.01 2.68
CA GLY A 319 -23.14 -0.21 2.72
C GLY A 319 -23.77 -0.58 1.39
N THR A 320 -22.98 -0.80 0.34
CA THR A 320 -23.45 -1.20 -1.00
C THR A 320 -23.21 -2.68 -1.29
N GLN A 321 -22.36 -3.35 -0.51
CA GLN A 321 -22.00 -4.74 -0.69
C GLN A 321 -23.15 -5.68 -0.32
N GLU A 322 -23.21 -6.82 -0.98
CA GLU A 322 -24.15 -7.90 -0.63
C GLU A 322 -23.89 -8.36 0.81
N GLY A 323 -24.95 -8.54 1.60
CA GLY A 323 -24.85 -8.90 3.03
C GLY A 323 -24.76 -7.73 4.00
N ASP A 324 -24.38 -6.52 3.60
CA ASP A 324 -24.36 -5.33 4.49
C ASP A 324 -25.74 -4.67 4.61
N THR A 325 -26.70 -5.39 5.22
CA THR A 325 -28.09 -4.91 5.38
C THR A 325 -28.18 -3.61 6.19
N PHE A 326 -27.40 -3.50 7.26
CA PHE A 326 -27.43 -2.32 8.14
C PHE A 326 -26.62 -1.15 7.57
N GLY A 327 -25.55 -1.42 6.85
CA GLY A 327 -24.83 -0.40 6.09
C GLY A 327 -25.70 0.23 5.01
N ARG A 328 -26.53 -0.58 4.34
CA ARG A 328 -27.49 -0.07 3.34
C ARG A 328 -28.51 0.90 3.93
N GLN A 329 -28.95 0.67 5.18
CA GLN A 329 -29.80 1.62 5.89
C GLN A 329 -29.07 2.95 6.10
N MET A 330 -27.80 2.90 6.50
CA MET A 330 -26.97 4.09 6.68
C MET A 330 -26.79 4.89 5.38
N VAL A 331 -26.64 4.24 4.23
CA VAL A 331 -26.58 4.91 2.91
C VAL A 331 -27.82 5.80 2.72
N GLY A 332 -29.02 5.27 3.00
CA GLY A 332 -30.27 6.05 2.92
C GLY A 332 -30.31 7.21 3.90
N MET A 333 -29.80 7.02 5.13
CA MET A 333 -29.85 8.05 6.17
C MET A 333 -28.87 9.21 5.90
N VAL A 334 -27.63 8.90 5.49
CA VAL A 334 -26.62 9.95 5.22
C VAL A 334 -26.92 10.76 3.95
N ALA A 335 -27.76 10.24 3.05
CA ALA A 335 -28.23 10.98 1.88
C ALA A 335 -29.01 12.25 2.26
N THR A 336 -29.55 12.35 3.49
CA THR A 336 -30.23 13.55 4.00
C THR A 336 -29.27 14.73 4.29
N LEU A 337 -27.96 14.47 4.43
CA LEU A 337 -26.94 15.50 4.60
C LEU A 337 -26.56 16.06 3.23
N ALA A 338 -26.84 17.32 2.98
CA ALA A 338 -26.75 17.93 1.65
C ALA A 338 -25.33 17.95 1.09
N ASP A 339 -24.36 18.29 1.92
CA ASP A 339 -22.96 18.53 1.56
C ASP A 339 -21.99 18.13 2.67
N GLU A 340 -20.71 18.33 2.44
CA GLU A 340 -19.64 18.03 3.39
C GLU A 340 -19.74 18.92 4.65
N GLN A 341 -20.16 20.17 4.52
CA GLN A 341 -20.36 21.06 5.67
C GLN A 341 -21.47 20.57 6.61
N ALA A 342 -22.54 20.00 6.07
CA ALA A 342 -23.59 19.36 6.87
C ALA A 342 -23.04 18.14 7.63
N VAL A 343 -22.14 17.37 7.03
CA VAL A 343 -21.43 16.27 7.71
C VAL A 343 -20.57 16.82 8.85
N ASP A 344 -19.78 17.86 8.59
CA ASP A 344 -18.91 18.48 9.61
C ASP A 344 -19.74 19.03 10.78
N ASN A 345 -20.88 19.65 10.52
CA ASN A 345 -21.79 20.13 11.56
C ASN A 345 -22.33 18.99 12.45
N VAL A 346 -22.81 17.90 11.84
CA VAL A 346 -23.30 16.72 12.57
C VAL A 346 -22.18 16.08 13.40
N VAL A 347 -20.97 15.94 12.83
CA VAL A 347 -19.81 15.42 13.56
C VAL A 347 -19.44 16.32 14.74
N ALA A 348 -19.45 17.65 14.57
CA ALA A 348 -19.21 18.59 15.66
C ALA A 348 -20.25 18.45 16.79
N HIS A 349 -21.52 18.23 16.43
CA HIS A 349 -22.57 17.98 17.43
C HIS A 349 -22.32 16.67 18.18
N ILE A 350 -22.07 15.54 17.47
CA ILE A 350 -21.79 14.24 18.10
C ILE A 350 -20.60 14.35 19.06
N ARG A 351 -19.57 15.09 18.69
CA ARG A 351 -18.39 15.33 19.53
C ARG A 351 -18.67 16.18 20.77
N SER A 352 -19.74 16.97 20.79
CA SER A 352 -20.16 17.75 21.94
C SER A 352 -21.02 16.96 22.94
N LEU A 353 -21.48 15.77 22.57
CA LEU A 353 -22.31 14.92 23.42
C LEU A 353 -21.46 14.16 24.46
N PRO A 354 -22.05 13.77 25.63
CA PRO A 354 -21.32 13.02 26.65
C PRO A 354 -20.80 11.68 26.15
N ASP A 355 -19.57 11.34 26.50
CA ASP A 355 -18.94 10.03 26.18
C ASP A 355 -19.09 9.07 27.37
N ASN A 356 -20.17 8.33 27.40
CA ASN A 356 -20.39 7.27 28.39
C ASN A 356 -20.03 5.92 27.74
N PRO A 357 -19.24 5.04 28.40
CA PRO A 357 -18.94 3.71 27.88
C PRO A 357 -20.19 2.93 27.51
N ALA A 358 -20.16 2.17 26.42
CA ALA A 358 -21.25 1.28 26.05
C ALA A 358 -21.37 0.12 27.06
N GLN A 359 -22.56 -0.48 27.14
CA GLN A 359 -22.76 -1.68 27.97
C GLN A 359 -22.00 -2.88 27.35
N THR A 360 -21.34 -3.65 28.23
CA THR A 360 -20.70 -4.90 27.84
C THR A 360 -21.77 -5.99 27.70
N THR A 361 -21.81 -6.62 26.54
CA THR A 361 -22.76 -7.69 26.18
C THR A 361 -22.08 -8.97 25.70
N ILE A 362 -20.83 -8.86 25.20
CA ILE A 362 -20.05 -9.97 24.70
C ILE A 362 -19.20 -10.55 25.83
N THR A 363 -19.18 -11.86 25.91
CA THR A 363 -18.35 -12.62 26.86
C THR A 363 -17.39 -13.51 26.10
N GLY A 364 -16.14 -13.60 26.56
CA GLY A 364 -15.08 -14.41 25.97
C GLY A 364 -13.94 -14.58 26.96
N ASP A 365 -12.89 -15.31 26.57
CA ASP A 365 -11.66 -15.42 27.33
C ASP A 365 -10.80 -14.16 27.15
N VAL A 366 -10.64 -13.40 28.24
CA VAL A 366 -9.91 -12.14 28.22
C VAL A 366 -8.39 -12.37 27.99
N ALA A 367 -7.84 -13.50 28.46
CA ALA A 367 -6.41 -13.78 28.30
C ALA A 367 -6.08 -14.15 26.83
N ASP A 368 -6.91 -14.99 26.20
CA ASP A 368 -6.77 -15.31 24.78
C ASP A 368 -7.01 -14.03 23.93
N GLY A 369 -7.98 -13.20 24.32
CA GLY A 369 -8.25 -11.92 23.67
C GLY A 369 -7.10 -10.91 23.77
N GLU A 370 -6.34 -10.90 24.87
CA GLU A 370 -5.13 -10.09 25.02
C GLU A 370 -4.06 -10.50 24.01
N ASP A 371 -3.85 -11.79 23.82
CA ASP A 371 -2.90 -12.33 22.85
C ASP A 371 -3.28 -11.92 21.42
N GLU A 372 -4.56 -12.04 21.06
CA GLU A 372 -5.08 -11.57 19.77
C GLU A 372 -4.94 -10.06 19.60
N TYR A 373 -5.16 -9.26 20.66
CA TYR A 373 -5.09 -7.82 20.59
C TYR A 373 -3.68 -7.27 20.35
N ARG A 374 -2.63 -8.02 20.63
CA ARG A 374 -1.23 -7.58 20.41
C ARG A 374 -1.00 -7.06 19.00
N VAL A 375 -1.58 -7.71 18.02
CA VAL A 375 -1.49 -7.29 16.61
C VAL A 375 -2.31 -6.01 16.37
N CYS A 376 -3.50 -5.93 16.93
CA CYS A 376 -4.41 -4.80 16.78
C CYS A 376 -3.86 -3.52 17.42
N ALA A 377 -3.12 -3.68 18.54
CA ALA A 377 -2.54 -2.58 19.31
C ALA A 377 -1.54 -1.72 18.50
N TYR A 378 -0.90 -2.28 17.46
CA TYR A 378 0.00 -1.51 16.61
C TYR A 378 -0.69 -0.34 15.90
N CYS A 379 -1.94 -0.54 15.50
CA CYS A 379 -2.74 0.49 14.83
C CYS A 379 -3.71 1.19 15.78
N HIS A 380 -4.39 0.42 16.65
CA HIS A 380 -5.46 0.94 17.50
C HIS A 380 -4.99 1.47 18.86
N GLY A 381 -3.68 1.39 19.15
CA GLY A 381 -3.11 1.76 20.45
C GLY A 381 -3.28 0.65 21.50
N LYS A 382 -2.39 0.62 22.50
CA LYS A 382 -2.46 -0.35 23.60
C LYS A 382 -3.70 -0.18 24.49
N ASP A 383 -4.22 1.03 24.52
CA ASP A 383 -5.41 1.46 25.29
C ASP A 383 -6.70 1.42 24.44
N GLY A 384 -6.63 0.99 23.20
CA GLY A 384 -7.77 0.94 22.29
C GLY A 384 -8.35 2.31 21.91
N MET A 385 -7.65 3.42 22.19
CA MET A 385 -8.13 4.78 21.92
C MET A 385 -8.00 5.19 20.46
N GLY A 386 -7.36 4.36 19.64
CA GLY A 386 -7.11 4.63 18.23
C GLY A 386 -5.94 5.57 17.99
N VAL A 387 -5.34 5.48 16.81
CA VAL A 387 -4.21 6.32 16.39
C VAL A 387 -4.54 6.92 15.02
N GLN A 388 -4.82 8.22 14.97
CA GLN A 388 -5.21 8.89 13.72
C GLN A 388 -4.12 8.76 12.64
N ALA A 389 -2.85 8.91 13.01
CA ALA A 389 -1.75 8.74 12.08
C ALA A 389 -1.70 7.36 11.42
N MET A 390 -2.26 6.33 12.08
CA MET A 390 -2.42 4.97 11.56
C MET A 390 -3.78 4.72 10.89
N ASN A 391 -4.60 5.75 10.75
CA ASN A 391 -5.98 5.66 10.26
C ASN A 391 -6.87 4.67 11.04
N ALA A 392 -6.48 4.36 12.27
CA ALA A 392 -7.15 3.38 13.13
C ALA A 392 -8.03 4.06 14.18
N PRO A 393 -9.36 3.78 14.17
CA PRO A 393 -10.31 4.40 15.08
C PRO A 393 -10.20 3.83 16.50
N ARG A 394 -10.84 4.55 17.45
CA ARG A 394 -11.08 4.08 18.80
C ARG A 394 -11.94 2.81 18.81
N LEU A 395 -11.57 1.86 19.66
CA LEU A 395 -12.28 0.62 19.94
C LEU A 395 -12.80 0.59 21.38
N ALA A 396 -12.00 1.06 22.35
CA ALA A 396 -12.32 1.04 23.78
C ALA A 396 -13.61 1.84 24.09
N GLY A 397 -14.50 1.24 24.87
CA GLY A 397 -15.77 1.85 25.28
C GLY A 397 -16.80 2.04 24.18
N MET A 398 -16.60 1.45 22.99
CA MET A 398 -17.58 1.40 21.91
C MET A 398 -18.55 0.21 22.10
N SER A 399 -19.64 0.16 21.32
CA SER A 399 -20.59 -0.97 21.39
C SER A 399 -19.93 -2.28 21.00
N ASP A 400 -19.78 -3.21 21.94
CA ASP A 400 -19.04 -4.47 21.76
C ASP A 400 -19.69 -5.41 20.73
N TRP A 401 -21.03 -5.54 20.73
CA TRP A 401 -21.79 -6.29 19.72
C TRP A 401 -21.57 -5.73 18.30
N TYR A 402 -21.28 -4.42 18.20
CA TYR A 402 -20.98 -3.78 16.93
C TYR A 402 -19.54 -4.06 16.51
N LEU A 403 -18.58 -4.04 17.46
CA LEU A 403 -17.20 -4.43 17.20
C LEU A 403 -17.14 -5.87 16.68
N GLU A 404 -17.80 -6.82 17.36
CA GLU A 404 -17.91 -8.22 16.90
C GLU A 404 -18.42 -8.27 15.45
N ARG A 405 -19.57 -7.64 15.18
CA ARG A 405 -20.16 -7.63 13.84
C ARG A 405 -19.21 -7.03 12.80
N GLN A 406 -18.50 -5.95 13.12
CA GLN A 406 -17.60 -5.33 12.16
C GLN A 406 -16.37 -6.19 11.87
N LEU A 407 -15.81 -6.84 12.89
CA LEU A 407 -14.70 -7.78 12.71
C LEU A 407 -15.12 -8.93 11.79
N LEU A 408 -16.29 -9.53 12.02
CA LEU A 408 -16.84 -10.57 11.15
C LEU A 408 -17.09 -10.03 9.73
N SER A 409 -17.65 -8.82 9.59
CA SER A 409 -17.91 -8.23 8.28
C SER A 409 -16.61 -7.94 7.50
N PHE A 410 -15.55 -7.56 8.17
CA PHE A 410 -14.23 -7.40 7.55
C PHE A 410 -13.62 -8.74 7.14
N ARG A 411 -13.66 -9.73 8.05
CA ARG A 411 -13.16 -11.07 7.79
C ARG A 411 -13.85 -11.73 6.59
N ASP A 412 -15.16 -11.55 6.49
CA ASP A 412 -16.01 -12.19 5.49
C ASP A 412 -16.14 -11.35 4.19
N ASN A 413 -15.31 -10.30 4.05
CA ASN A 413 -15.28 -9.43 2.86
C ASN A 413 -16.60 -8.67 2.58
N ILE A 414 -17.46 -8.50 3.58
CA ILE A 414 -18.68 -7.70 3.48
C ILE A 414 -18.34 -6.22 3.61
N ARG A 415 -17.32 -5.88 4.42
CA ARG A 415 -16.81 -4.53 4.63
C ARG A 415 -15.35 -4.46 4.20
N GLY A 416 -14.92 -3.34 3.58
CA GLY A 416 -13.56 -3.16 3.10
C GLY A 416 -13.26 -3.84 1.77
N SER A 417 -14.28 -4.31 1.05
CA SER A 417 -14.13 -4.96 -0.26
C SER A 417 -14.24 -4.01 -1.45
N HIS A 418 -14.62 -2.75 -1.22
CA HIS A 418 -14.66 -1.75 -2.28
C HIS A 418 -13.22 -1.38 -2.70
N PRO A 419 -12.89 -1.33 -4.01
CA PRO A 419 -11.53 -1.06 -4.47
C PRO A 419 -10.91 0.24 -3.95
N GLU A 420 -11.73 1.26 -3.69
CA GLU A 420 -11.29 2.56 -3.17
C GLU A 420 -11.33 2.66 -1.64
N ASP A 421 -11.84 1.64 -0.91
CA ASP A 421 -11.81 1.60 0.56
C ASP A 421 -10.51 0.97 1.08
N TYR A 422 -9.37 1.62 0.83
CA TYR A 422 -8.05 1.10 1.20
C TYR A 422 -7.91 0.79 2.69
N TYR A 423 -8.47 1.64 3.55
CA TYR A 423 -8.39 1.42 5.00
C TYR A 423 -9.33 0.31 5.45
N GLY A 424 -10.47 0.17 4.80
CA GLY A 424 -11.34 -0.97 5.00
C GLY A 424 -10.71 -2.26 4.51
N PHE A 425 -10.02 -2.23 3.38
CA PHE A 425 -9.27 -3.37 2.85
C PHE A 425 -8.14 -3.81 3.81
N GLN A 426 -7.37 -2.86 4.37
CA GLN A 426 -6.36 -3.17 5.38
C GLN A 426 -6.97 -3.87 6.60
N MET A 427 -8.10 -3.34 7.11
CA MET A 427 -8.82 -4.00 8.20
C MET A 427 -9.36 -5.39 7.82
N GLY A 428 -9.77 -5.57 6.56
CA GLY A 428 -10.20 -6.87 6.03
C GLY A 428 -9.08 -7.91 6.11
N LEU A 429 -7.89 -7.55 5.65
CA LEU A 429 -6.71 -8.42 5.73
C LEU A 429 -6.30 -8.73 7.18
N MET A 430 -6.39 -7.74 8.09
CA MET A 430 -6.13 -7.97 9.52
C MET A 430 -7.22 -8.83 10.17
N GLY A 431 -8.49 -8.64 9.81
CA GLY A 431 -9.61 -9.44 10.28
C GLY A 431 -9.52 -10.93 9.90
N GLN A 432 -8.90 -11.23 8.75
CA GLN A 432 -8.68 -12.61 8.30
C GLN A 432 -7.67 -13.38 9.17
N SER A 433 -6.88 -12.71 10.02
CA SER A 433 -6.02 -13.38 10.99
C SER A 433 -6.80 -14.02 12.16
N LEU A 434 -8.05 -13.62 12.38
CA LEU A 434 -8.95 -14.19 13.39
C LEU A 434 -9.57 -15.48 12.85
N PHE A 435 -9.14 -16.63 13.36
CA PHE A 435 -9.44 -17.95 12.79
C PHE A 435 -10.93 -18.36 12.85
N ASP A 436 -11.62 -17.97 13.94
CA ASP A 436 -13.01 -18.33 14.14
C ASP A 436 -13.81 -17.25 14.91
N GLU A 437 -15.09 -17.49 15.16
CA GLU A 437 -15.96 -16.55 15.88
C GLU A 437 -15.62 -16.47 17.38
N GLN A 438 -15.00 -17.51 17.94
CA GLN A 438 -14.60 -17.49 19.34
C GLN A 438 -13.43 -16.54 19.54
N ALA A 439 -12.42 -16.56 18.68
CA ALA A 439 -11.31 -15.61 18.68
C ALA A 439 -11.80 -14.15 18.58
N VAL A 440 -12.83 -13.89 17.77
CA VAL A 440 -13.47 -12.57 17.69
C VAL A 440 -14.12 -12.18 19.03
N LYS A 441 -14.82 -13.09 19.70
CA LYS A 441 -15.45 -12.82 21.00
C LYS A 441 -14.42 -12.59 22.11
N ASP A 442 -13.36 -13.38 22.13
CA ASP A 442 -12.26 -13.27 23.09
C ASP A 442 -11.57 -11.92 22.93
N LEU A 443 -11.25 -11.53 21.68
CA LEU A 443 -10.70 -10.23 21.35
C LEU A 443 -11.61 -9.07 21.81
N VAL A 444 -12.92 -9.15 21.55
CA VAL A 444 -13.88 -8.12 21.96
C VAL A 444 -14.04 -8.08 23.47
N ALA A 445 -14.03 -9.23 24.17
CA ALA A 445 -14.04 -9.31 25.61
C ALA A 445 -12.83 -8.60 26.25
N TYR A 446 -11.62 -8.78 25.65
CA TYR A 446 -10.45 -8.02 26.08
C TYR A 446 -10.58 -6.52 25.82
N ILE A 447 -11.04 -6.10 24.62
CA ILE A 447 -11.26 -4.68 24.29
C ILE A 447 -12.22 -4.01 25.30
N ASN A 448 -13.19 -4.73 25.85
CA ASN A 448 -14.08 -4.23 26.88
C ASN A 448 -13.38 -3.93 28.21
N THR A 449 -12.16 -4.41 28.41
CA THR A 449 -11.34 -4.14 29.61
C THR A 449 -10.45 -2.89 29.47
N LEU A 450 -10.30 -2.37 28.24
CA LEU A 450 -9.53 -1.18 27.92
C LEU A 450 -10.38 0.11 28.18
#